data_583f2a32e10b9ae300470953f3a4d239
#
_entry.id   583f2a32e10b9ae300470953f3a4d239
#
_cell.length_a   1.000
_cell.length_b   1.000
_cell.length_c   1.000
_cell.angle_alpha   90.00
_cell.angle_beta   90.00
_cell.angle_gamma   90.00
#
_symmetry.space_group_name_H-M   'P 1'
#
loop_
_entity.id
_entity.type
_entity.pdbx_description
1 polymer ?
#
loop_
_entity_poly.entity_id
_entity_poly.type
_entity_poly.pdbx_seq_one_letter_code
_entity_poly.pdbx_strand_id
1 'polypeptide(L)'
;MNRTVLGGTALAVLGAATAGYNALGSMGFAQGSLQTPAVDIAVSDSFEDAATDAKTQAIVAAANAFLATLSDEERALTVYDLTDNTQRANWSNFPTGPVQRGGVMRGNLTDDQNAAMDALLAEVMSADGYNNIKYQLAAEETLDRGTSGRALFGDEYYFLSFVGTPSETQPWMLQFGGHHLAINVTFYGDDAAFSPMLTGGEPLKIDYDGDQVFITEKELTAAATLMDSLSDDQLTTAIRGSKAIQLLTGPGENGVVPANEGIKGSDLSDAQQALLLDVIAARLGFINDDDFAANMAPIRAALDDTYFGWWGPEAPMGAAYFRITGPNLILEYAPQDLDGDPTDHAHNMYRDPTNDYGAAWLAGQ
;
A
#
# COMPACT_ATOMS: atom_id res chain seq x y z
N MET A 1 39.10 -30.92 -8.86
CA MET A 1 37.62 -30.99 -8.79
C MET A 1 37.16 -29.86 -7.89
N ASN A 2 36.92 -28.68 -8.47
CA ASN A 2 36.43 -27.48 -7.75
C ASN A 2 34.93 -27.36 -7.95
N ARG A 3 34.20 -27.47 -6.86
CA ARG A 3 32.81 -27.03 -6.82
C ARG A 3 32.77 -25.61 -6.25
N THR A 4 32.53 -24.66 -7.11
CA THR A 4 32.25 -23.28 -6.75
C THR A 4 30.77 -23.21 -6.31
N VAL A 5 30.54 -22.83 -5.06
CA VAL A 5 29.22 -22.53 -4.51
C VAL A 5 28.94 -21.08 -4.89
N LEU A 6 28.01 -20.86 -5.80
CA LEU A 6 27.37 -19.58 -6.06
C LEU A 6 26.05 -19.56 -5.28
N GLY A 7 26.07 -18.96 -4.14
CA GLY A 7 24.89 -18.72 -3.33
C GLY A 7 25.23 -17.68 -2.28
N GLY A 8 24.68 -16.49 -2.42
CA GLY A 8 24.79 -15.50 -1.35
C GLY A 8 25.00 -14.05 -1.78
N THR A 9 24.22 -13.54 -2.74
CA THR A 9 24.29 -12.09 -3.05
C THR A 9 22.92 -11.39 -3.11
N ALA A 10 21.83 -12.10 -2.99
CA ALA A 10 20.51 -11.49 -3.07
C ALA A 10 20.02 -10.88 -1.73
N LEU A 11 20.43 -11.43 -0.58
CA LEU A 11 19.99 -10.94 0.74
C LEU A 11 20.67 -9.66 1.22
N ALA A 12 21.81 -9.27 0.65
CA ALA A 12 22.59 -8.12 1.10
C ALA A 12 22.08 -6.77 0.50
N VAL A 13 21.26 -6.81 -0.54
CA VAL A 13 20.84 -5.60 -1.26
C VAL A 13 19.60 -4.95 -0.63
N LEU A 14 18.68 -5.72 -0.06
CA LEU A 14 17.47 -5.18 0.59
C LEU A 14 17.75 -4.57 1.97
N GLY A 15 18.73 -5.08 2.72
CA GLY A 15 19.15 -4.50 4.00
C GLY A 15 19.93 -3.18 3.87
N ALA A 16 20.40 -2.82 2.66
CA ALA A 16 21.15 -1.59 2.41
C ALA A 16 20.24 -0.43 1.93
N ALA A 17 18.99 -0.72 1.55
CA ALA A 17 18.06 0.30 1.06
C ALA A 17 17.57 1.24 2.17
N THR A 18 17.57 0.80 3.42
CA THR A 18 17.14 1.60 4.57
C THR A 18 18.21 2.54 5.14
N ALA A 19 19.48 2.37 4.76
CA ALA A 19 20.57 3.30 5.15
C ALA A 19 20.87 4.36 4.07
N GLY A 20 20.06 4.48 3.03
CA GLY A 20 20.55 4.91 1.75
C GLY A 20 20.05 6.20 1.15
N TYR A 21 19.13 6.97 1.74
CA TYR A 21 18.73 8.24 1.09
C TYR A 21 19.92 9.22 1.02
N ASN A 22 20.72 9.34 2.08
CA ASN A 22 21.95 10.14 2.04
C ASN A 22 23.09 9.52 1.19
N ALA A 23 23.04 8.21 0.91
CA ALA A 23 23.97 7.55 -0.02
C ALA A 23 23.51 7.62 -1.48
N LEU A 24 22.19 7.77 -1.73
CA LEU A 24 21.60 7.89 -3.08
C LEU A 24 22.07 9.15 -3.82
N GLY A 25 22.35 10.24 -3.10
CA GLY A 25 22.89 11.49 -3.70
C GLY A 25 24.31 11.34 -4.28
N SER A 26 25.04 10.29 -3.97
CA SER A 26 26.41 10.03 -4.42
C SER A 26 26.57 8.83 -5.36
N MET A 27 25.56 7.96 -5.47
CA MET A 27 25.57 6.81 -6.37
C MET A 27 24.76 7.14 -7.62
N GLY A 28 25.44 7.22 -8.77
CA GLY A 28 24.77 7.32 -10.07
C GLY A 28 24.00 6.02 -10.36
N PHE A 29 22.75 5.91 -9.92
CA PHE A 29 21.91 4.78 -10.32
C PHE A 29 21.62 4.86 -11.82
N ALA A 30 21.89 3.77 -12.54
CA ALA A 30 21.33 3.58 -13.85
C ALA A 30 19.79 3.46 -13.70
N GLN A 31 19.05 4.21 -14.52
CA GLN A 31 17.59 4.14 -14.53
C GLN A 31 17.13 2.67 -14.68
N GLY A 32 16.22 2.21 -13.81
CA GLY A 32 15.71 0.83 -13.86
C GLY A 32 16.63 -0.25 -13.29
N SER A 33 17.53 0.08 -12.35
CA SER A 33 18.49 -0.90 -11.78
C SER A 33 17.92 -1.78 -10.67
N LEU A 34 16.81 -1.42 -10.04
CA LEU A 34 16.16 -2.18 -8.99
C LEU A 34 14.80 -2.71 -9.47
N GLN A 35 14.55 -3.98 -9.25
CA GLN A 35 13.25 -4.62 -9.51
C GLN A 35 12.75 -5.28 -8.24
N THR A 36 11.46 -5.13 -7.97
CA THR A 36 10.80 -5.90 -6.91
C THR A 36 10.80 -7.38 -7.31
N PRO A 37 11.17 -8.30 -6.40
CA PRO A 37 11.10 -9.73 -6.70
C PRO A 37 9.67 -10.15 -7.06
N ALA A 38 9.52 -11.05 -8.03
CA ALA A 38 8.22 -11.63 -8.36
C ALA A 38 7.61 -12.32 -7.13
N VAL A 39 6.29 -12.27 -7.01
CA VAL A 39 5.56 -13.07 -6.03
C VAL A 39 5.33 -14.48 -6.58
N ASP A 40 5.34 -15.49 -5.71
CA ASP A 40 5.05 -16.88 -6.10
C ASP A 40 3.58 -17.21 -5.77
N ILE A 41 2.67 -16.83 -6.68
CA ILE A 41 1.24 -17.10 -6.56
C ILE A 41 0.85 -18.10 -7.65
N ALA A 42 0.25 -19.21 -7.24
CA ALA A 42 -0.36 -20.15 -8.17
C ALA A 42 -1.60 -19.49 -8.80
N VAL A 43 -1.70 -19.55 -10.12
CA VAL A 43 -2.86 -19.06 -10.88
C VAL A 43 -3.47 -20.24 -11.63
N SER A 44 -4.74 -20.50 -11.40
CA SER A 44 -5.48 -21.58 -12.07
C SER A 44 -5.62 -21.30 -13.58
N ASP A 45 -5.67 -22.36 -14.36
CA ASP A 45 -5.91 -22.28 -15.82
C ASP A 45 -7.37 -21.90 -16.16
N SER A 46 -8.28 -22.02 -15.19
CA SER A 46 -9.70 -21.69 -15.35
C SER A 46 -10.35 -21.31 -14.03
N PHE A 47 -11.36 -20.47 -14.12
CA PHE A 47 -12.15 -20.00 -12.96
C PHE A 47 -13.64 -20.18 -13.27
N GLU A 48 -14.41 -20.52 -12.26
CA GLU A 48 -15.87 -20.45 -12.34
C GLU A 48 -16.31 -18.97 -12.38
N ASP A 49 -17.48 -18.70 -12.97
CA ASP A 49 -18.04 -17.35 -12.94
C ASP A 49 -18.52 -17.02 -11.52
N ALA A 50 -17.93 -15.99 -10.91
CA ALA A 50 -18.33 -15.49 -9.60
C ALA A 50 -19.62 -14.65 -9.70
N ALA A 51 -20.28 -14.42 -8.55
CA ALA A 51 -21.37 -13.47 -8.45
C ALA A 51 -20.88 -12.05 -8.77
N THR A 52 -21.77 -11.19 -9.20
CA THR A 52 -21.48 -9.78 -9.50
C THR A 52 -22.55 -8.88 -8.90
N ASP A 53 -22.17 -7.67 -8.54
CA ASP A 53 -23.06 -6.64 -8.02
C ASP A 53 -22.97 -5.32 -8.82
N ALA A 54 -23.71 -4.30 -8.39
CA ALA A 54 -23.72 -3.01 -9.07
C ALA A 54 -22.37 -2.28 -8.97
N LYS A 55 -21.62 -2.48 -7.86
CA LYS A 55 -20.30 -1.88 -7.65
C LYS A 55 -19.27 -2.47 -8.58
N THR A 56 -19.21 -3.79 -8.67
CA THR A 56 -18.34 -4.51 -9.60
C THR A 56 -18.61 -4.07 -11.05
N GLN A 57 -19.88 -3.98 -11.44
CA GLN A 57 -20.27 -3.53 -12.78
C GLN A 57 -19.80 -2.11 -13.07
N ALA A 58 -19.92 -1.18 -12.09
CA ALA A 58 -19.46 0.19 -12.23
C ALA A 58 -17.93 0.27 -12.38
N ILE A 59 -17.18 -0.47 -11.54
CA ILE A 59 -15.71 -0.54 -11.61
C ILE A 59 -15.26 -1.09 -12.98
N VAL A 60 -15.84 -2.19 -13.44
CA VAL A 60 -15.51 -2.80 -14.74
C VAL A 60 -15.87 -1.86 -15.90
N ALA A 61 -16.99 -1.17 -15.81
CA ALA A 61 -17.37 -0.17 -16.81
C ALA A 61 -16.37 1.00 -16.85
N ALA A 62 -15.93 1.51 -15.71
CA ALA A 62 -14.93 2.57 -15.62
C ALA A 62 -13.56 2.10 -16.14
N ALA A 63 -13.13 0.87 -15.79
CA ALA A 63 -11.89 0.27 -16.29
C ALA A 63 -11.91 0.14 -17.83
N ASN A 64 -13.01 -0.36 -18.39
CA ASN A 64 -13.17 -0.46 -19.84
C ASN A 64 -13.27 0.91 -20.53
N ALA A 65 -13.89 1.91 -19.88
CA ALA A 65 -13.93 3.28 -20.40
C ALA A 65 -12.51 3.88 -20.46
N PHE A 66 -11.70 3.72 -19.41
CA PHE A 66 -10.30 4.11 -19.44
C PHE A 66 -9.52 3.39 -20.56
N LEU A 67 -9.60 2.05 -20.63
CA LEU A 67 -8.94 1.26 -21.66
C LEU A 67 -9.36 1.66 -23.08
N ALA A 68 -10.57 2.13 -23.28
CA ALA A 68 -11.05 2.59 -24.58
C ALA A 68 -10.43 3.92 -25.03
N THR A 69 -9.87 4.71 -24.13
CA THR A 69 -9.14 5.96 -24.47
C THR A 69 -7.72 5.70 -24.95
N LEU A 70 -7.16 4.53 -24.67
CA LEU A 70 -5.76 4.20 -24.95
C LEU A 70 -5.54 3.78 -26.40
N SER A 71 -4.42 4.19 -27.00
CA SER A 71 -3.89 3.59 -28.22
C SER A 71 -3.51 2.12 -28.02
N ASP A 72 -3.28 1.40 -29.12
CA ASP A 72 -2.85 -0.02 -29.06
C ASP A 72 -1.50 -0.16 -28.34
N GLU A 73 -0.57 0.79 -28.50
CA GLU A 73 0.72 0.82 -27.84
C GLU A 73 0.57 1.06 -26.33
N GLU A 74 -0.25 2.02 -25.92
CA GLU A 74 -0.52 2.30 -24.48
C GLU A 74 -1.23 1.13 -23.83
N ARG A 75 -2.23 0.53 -24.52
CA ARG A 75 -2.94 -0.65 -24.02
C ARG A 75 -1.98 -1.83 -23.82
N ALA A 76 -1.04 -2.06 -24.72
CA ALA A 76 -0.04 -3.12 -24.60
C ALA A 76 0.92 -2.91 -23.41
N LEU A 77 1.13 -1.65 -22.98
CA LEU A 77 1.88 -1.32 -21.75
C LEU A 77 1.03 -1.46 -20.48
N THR A 78 -0.31 -1.42 -20.61
CA THR A 78 -1.22 -1.34 -19.47
C THR A 78 -1.73 -2.70 -19.02
N VAL A 79 -1.97 -3.64 -19.96
CA VAL A 79 -2.62 -4.92 -19.68
C VAL A 79 -1.60 -6.06 -19.75
N TYR A 80 -1.45 -6.79 -18.66
CA TYR A 80 -0.57 -7.94 -18.49
C TYR A 80 -1.38 -9.23 -18.34
N ASP A 81 -0.75 -10.36 -18.62
CA ASP A 81 -1.37 -11.66 -18.39
C ASP A 81 -1.71 -11.86 -16.91
N LEU A 82 -2.82 -12.53 -16.59
CA LEU A 82 -3.21 -12.82 -15.21
C LEU A 82 -2.13 -13.63 -14.46
N THR A 83 -1.31 -14.40 -15.16
CA THR A 83 -0.20 -15.19 -14.62
C THR A 83 1.09 -14.39 -14.43
N ASP A 84 1.13 -13.10 -14.79
CA ASP A 84 2.34 -12.28 -14.65
C ASP A 84 2.58 -11.87 -13.19
N ASN A 85 3.19 -12.79 -12.44
CA ASN A 85 3.58 -12.58 -11.05
C ASN A 85 4.73 -11.56 -10.88
N THR A 86 5.46 -11.25 -11.94
CA THR A 86 6.46 -10.17 -11.92
C THR A 86 5.77 -8.82 -11.87
N GLN A 87 4.80 -8.59 -12.79
CA GLN A 87 4.03 -7.35 -12.77
C GLN A 87 3.17 -7.26 -11.51
N ARG A 88 2.54 -8.35 -11.06
CA ARG A 88 1.74 -8.39 -9.82
C ARG A 88 2.50 -7.84 -8.62
N ALA A 89 3.79 -8.12 -8.50
CA ALA A 89 4.66 -7.64 -7.42
C ALA A 89 5.38 -6.31 -7.75
N ASN A 90 5.16 -5.73 -8.94
CA ASN A 90 5.93 -4.56 -9.40
C ASN A 90 5.36 -3.24 -8.85
N TRP A 91 5.46 -3.05 -7.55
CA TRP A 91 5.14 -1.81 -6.84
C TRP A 91 6.25 -1.49 -5.83
N SER A 92 6.36 -0.24 -5.42
CA SER A 92 7.39 0.17 -4.45
C SER A 92 7.02 1.51 -3.81
N ASN A 93 7.59 1.78 -2.63
CA ASN A 93 7.56 3.08 -1.97
C ASN A 93 8.71 4.00 -2.40
N PHE A 94 9.63 3.53 -3.27
CA PHE A 94 10.72 4.35 -3.81
C PHE A 94 10.28 5.18 -5.00
N PRO A 95 10.96 6.31 -5.27
CA PRO A 95 10.79 7.06 -6.51
C PRO A 95 10.97 6.18 -7.74
N THR A 96 10.32 6.55 -8.84
CA THR A 96 10.26 5.71 -10.05
C THR A 96 11.55 5.71 -10.87
N GLY A 97 12.48 6.64 -10.61
CA GLY A 97 13.81 6.63 -11.20
C GLY A 97 14.60 5.36 -10.84
N PRO A 98 14.81 5.05 -9.56
CA PRO A 98 15.52 3.83 -9.15
C PRO A 98 14.67 2.55 -9.31
N VAL A 99 13.35 2.59 -9.14
CA VAL A 99 12.47 1.41 -9.25
C VAL A 99 11.40 1.67 -10.29
N GLN A 100 11.54 1.09 -11.47
CA GLN A 100 10.57 1.26 -12.54
C GLN A 100 9.25 0.54 -12.24
N ARG A 101 8.14 1.15 -12.66
CA ARG A 101 6.79 0.58 -12.62
C ARG A 101 6.39 0.08 -13.99
N GLY A 102 5.48 -0.88 -14.02
CA GLY A 102 4.76 -1.25 -15.24
C GLY A 102 3.48 -0.43 -15.39
N GLY A 103 2.92 -0.44 -16.59
CA GLY A 103 1.71 0.30 -16.91
C GLY A 103 1.97 1.59 -17.67
N VAL A 104 0.89 2.34 -17.91
CA VAL A 104 0.97 3.68 -18.50
C VAL A 104 1.28 4.71 -17.42
N MET A 105 2.21 5.59 -17.74
CA MET A 105 2.61 6.69 -16.86
C MET A 105 1.65 7.87 -17.04
N ARG A 106 1.13 8.41 -15.94
CA ARG A 106 0.20 9.55 -15.90
C ARG A 106 0.67 10.73 -16.75
N GLY A 107 1.96 11.07 -16.65
CA GLY A 107 2.56 12.17 -17.39
C GLY A 107 2.64 11.98 -18.91
N ASN A 108 2.43 10.76 -19.41
CA ASN A 108 2.40 10.48 -20.87
C ASN A 108 0.97 10.48 -21.43
N LEU A 109 -0.05 10.60 -20.58
CA LEU A 109 -1.44 10.57 -20.96
C LEU A 109 -1.97 11.97 -21.28
N THR A 110 -2.99 12.02 -22.12
CA THR A 110 -3.75 13.25 -22.35
C THR A 110 -4.64 13.59 -21.16
N ASP A 111 -5.15 14.83 -21.09
CA ASP A 111 -6.09 15.25 -20.05
C ASP A 111 -7.35 14.37 -20.00
N ASP A 112 -7.90 13.99 -21.16
CA ASP A 112 -9.07 13.10 -21.24
C ASP A 112 -8.76 11.68 -20.72
N GLN A 113 -7.57 11.16 -21.01
CA GLN A 113 -7.11 9.86 -20.52
C GLN A 113 -6.89 9.90 -19.00
N ASN A 114 -6.27 10.97 -18.49
CA ASN A 114 -6.10 11.19 -17.05
C ASN A 114 -7.45 11.34 -16.34
N ALA A 115 -8.41 12.06 -16.92
CA ALA A 115 -9.75 12.16 -16.37
C ALA A 115 -10.47 10.81 -16.30
N ALA A 116 -10.28 9.93 -17.29
CA ALA A 116 -10.84 8.58 -17.27
C ALA A 116 -10.14 7.68 -16.23
N MET A 117 -8.81 7.82 -16.05
CA MET A 117 -8.06 7.17 -14.96
C MET A 117 -8.57 7.62 -13.60
N ASP A 118 -8.72 8.92 -13.39
CA ASP A 118 -9.21 9.51 -12.14
C ASP A 118 -10.64 9.04 -11.81
N ALA A 119 -11.51 8.94 -12.82
CA ALA A 119 -12.86 8.39 -12.67
C ALA A 119 -12.85 6.91 -12.24
N LEU A 120 -11.95 6.10 -12.80
CA LEU A 120 -11.77 4.71 -12.39
C LEU A 120 -11.28 4.62 -10.93
N LEU A 121 -10.28 5.41 -10.55
CA LEU A 121 -9.76 5.40 -9.18
C LEU A 121 -10.81 5.85 -8.17
N ALA A 122 -11.63 6.84 -8.52
CA ALA A 122 -12.75 7.30 -7.69
C ALA A 122 -13.86 6.25 -7.55
N GLU A 123 -14.02 5.34 -8.54
CA GLU A 123 -14.97 4.23 -8.44
C GLU A 123 -14.43 3.07 -7.59
N VAL A 124 -13.11 2.80 -7.67
CA VAL A 124 -12.45 1.73 -6.91
C VAL A 124 -12.30 2.07 -5.43
N MET A 125 -12.00 3.32 -5.10
CA MET A 125 -11.72 3.77 -3.73
C MET A 125 -12.93 4.44 -3.09
N SER A 126 -12.92 4.55 -1.75
CA SER A 126 -13.84 5.46 -1.07
C SER A 126 -13.52 6.93 -1.40
N ALA A 127 -14.41 7.85 -1.04
CA ALA A 127 -14.13 9.28 -1.17
C ALA A 127 -12.85 9.69 -0.41
N ASP A 128 -12.62 9.15 0.79
CA ASP A 128 -11.41 9.37 1.58
C ASP A 128 -10.17 8.76 0.92
N GLY A 129 -10.29 7.54 0.39
CA GLY A 129 -9.21 6.86 -0.33
C GLY A 129 -8.80 7.61 -1.61
N TYR A 130 -9.77 8.08 -2.38
CA TYR A 130 -9.49 8.88 -3.56
C TYR A 130 -8.91 10.26 -3.21
N ASN A 131 -9.37 10.90 -2.12
CA ASN A 131 -8.74 12.11 -1.61
C ASN A 131 -7.30 11.87 -1.17
N ASN A 132 -7.01 10.73 -0.49
CA ASN A 132 -5.65 10.37 -0.12
C ASN A 132 -4.73 10.23 -1.34
N ILE A 133 -5.21 9.63 -2.44
CA ILE A 133 -4.47 9.59 -3.71
C ILE A 133 -4.11 11.02 -4.16
N LYS A 134 -5.08 11.93 -4.21
CA LYS A 134 -4.86 13.33 -4.62
C LYS A 134 -3.86 14.07 -3.72
N TYR A 135 -3.93 13.83 -2.41
CA TYR A 135 -3.00 14.44 -1.46
C TYR A 135 -1.56 13.94 -1.68
N GLN A 136 -1.38 12.66 -1.99
CA GLN A 136 -0.07 12.11 -2.29
C GLN A 136 0.49 12.63 -3.60
N LEU A 137 -0.33 12.76 -4.65
CA LEU A 137 0.08 13.42 -5.90
C LEU A 137 0.51 14.88 -5.64
N ALA A 138 -0.23 15.62 -4.81
CA ALA A 138 0.13 16.99 -4.44
C ALA A 138 1.39 17.08 -3.57
N ALA A 139 1.65 16.12 -2.70
CA ALA A 139 2.89 16.01 -1.93
C ALA A 139 4.10 15.80 -2.87
N GLU A 140 3.97 14.92 -3.85
CA GLU A 140 5.01 14.65 -4.87
C GLU A 140 5.36 15.90 -5.68
N GLU A 141 4.37 16.72 -6.06
CA GLU A 141 4.60 18.02 -6.71
C GLU A 141 5.44 18.97 -5.84
N THR A 142 5.33 18.87 -4.53
CA THR A 142 6.14 19.66 -3.59
C THR A 142 7.60 19.20 -3.61
N LEU A 143 7.84 17.89 -3.70
CA LEU A 143 9.17 17.29 -3.82
C LEU A 143 9.83 17.68 -5.17
N ASP A 144 9.08 17.61 -6.26
CA ASP A 144 9.61 17.99 -7.58
C ASP A 144 10.09 19.44 -7.62
N ARG A 145 9.34 20.36 -7.01
CA ARG A 145 9.75 21.78 -6.88
C ARG A 145 11.00 21.98 -6.02
N GLY A 146 11.28 21.06 -5.08
CA GLY A 146 12.41 21.13 -4.15
C GLY A 146 13.68 20.46 -4.64
N THR A 147 13.59 19.57 -5.64
CA THR A 147 14.71 18.72 -6.07
C THR A 147 15.05 18.89 -7.54
N SER A 148 16.33 18.76 -7.91
CA SER A 148 16.80 18.85 -9.28
C SER A 148 16.72 17.48 -10.00
N GLY A 149 15.52 17.01 -10.32
CA GLY A 149 15.24 16.12 -11.45
C GLY A 149 15.88 14.72 -11.56
N ARG A 150 16.59 14.18 -10.53
CA ARG A 150 17.27 12.87 -10.63
C ARG A 150 16.47 11.70 -10.07
N ALA A 151 15.55 11.95 -9.14
CA ALA A 151 14.76 10.90 -8.50
C ALA A 151 13.43 10.64 -9.23
N LEU A 152 13.03 11.49 -10.18
CA LEU A 152 11.73 11.47 -10.84
C LEU A 152 10.60 11.58 -9.82
N PHE A 153 10.54 12.70 -9.14
CA PHE A 153 9.41 13.14 -8.32
C PHE A 153 8.44 13.95 -9.20
N GLY A 154 7.19 13.96 -8.80
CA GLY A 154 6.11 14.66 -9.45
C GLY A 154 4.90 13.76 -9.71
N ASP A 155 3.73 14.36 -9.88
CA ASP A 155 2.46 13.64 -10.07
C ASP A 155 2.39 12.92 -11.42
N GLU A 156 3.23 13.30 -12.37
CA GLU A 156 3.37 12.62 -13.65
C GLU A 156 3.97 11.21 -13.55
N TYR A 157 4.75 10.90 -12.49
CA TYR A 157 5.42 9.61 -12.31
C TYR A 157 4.59 8.58 -11.54
N TYR A 158 3.27 8.59 -11.78
CA TYR A 158 2.35 7.56 -11.31
C TYR A 158 1.88 6.69 -12.47
N PHE A 159 1.69 5.40 -12.21
CA PHE A 159 1.46 4.38 -13.22
C PHE A 159 0.19 3.59 -12.91
N LEU A 160 -0.55 3.25 -13.97
CA LEU A 160 -1.71 2.37 -13.89
C LEU A 160 -1.51 1.15 -14.79
N SER A 161 -1.77 -0.03 -14.25
CA SER A 161 -1.76 -1.29 -14.97
C SER A 161 -2.86 -2.23 -14.50
N PHE A 162 -3.18 -3.19 -15.37
CA PHE A 162 -4.06 -4.32 -15.07
C PHE A 162 -3.29 -5.63 -15.22
N VAL A 163 -3.47 -6.57 -14.28
CA VAL A 163 -2.99 -7.94 -14.40
C VAL A 163 -4.22 -8.83 -14.57
N GLY A 164 -4.41 -9.37 -15.75
CA GLY A 164 -5.67 -9.89 -16.24
C GLY A 164 -6.50 -8.83 -16.97
N THR A 165 -7.68 -9.22 -17.46
CA THR A 165 -8.62 -8.34 -18.17
C THR A 165 -9.78 -7.99 -17.25
N PRO A 166 -10.18 -6.71 -17.12
CA PRO A 166 -11.36 -6.33 -16.35
C PRO A 166 -12.58 -7.16 -16.70
N SER A 167 -13.17 -7.81 -15.71
CA SER A 167 -14.29 -8.74 -15.84
C SER A 167 -15.20 -8.65 -14.63
N GLU A 168 -16.50 -8.80 -14.85
CA GLU A 168 -17.50 -8.82 -13.79
C GLU A 168 -17.50 -10.16 -13.01
N THR A 169 -16.99 -11.25 -13.60
CA THR A 169 -17.13 -12.61 -13.06
C THR A 169 -15.82 -13.40 -12.98
N GLN A 170 -14.75 -12.92 -13.63
CA GLN A 170 -13.44 -13.57 -13.65
C GLN A 170 -12.41 -12.73 -12.90
N PRO A 171 -11.35 -13.32 -12.31
CA PRO A 171 -10.38 -12.57 -11.53
C PRO A 171 -9.50 -11.67 -12.41
N TRP A 172 -9.22 -10.48 -11.90
CA TRP A 172 -8.26 -9.53 -12.47
C TRP A 172 -7.77 -8.59 -11.36
N MET A 173 -6.68 -7.88 -11.61
CA MET A 173 -6.09 -6.97 -10.65
C MET A 173 -5.85 -5.60 -11.27
N LEU A 174 -6.15 -4.55 -10.53
CA LEU A 174 -5.75 -3.17 -10.80
C LEU A 174 -4.55 -2.81 -9.93
N GLN A 175 -3.54 -2.17 -10.52
CA GLN A 175 -2.45 -1.54 -9.81
C GLN A 175 -2.38 -0.07 -10.18
N PHE A 176 -2.32 0.80 -9.18
CA PHE A 176 -2.01 2.22 -9.34
C PHE A 176 -1.00 2.64 -8.29
N GLY A 177 0.07 3.33 -8.71
CA GLY A 177 1.06 3.79 -7.75
C GLY A 177 2.27 4.46 -8.38
N GLY A 178 3.10 4.98 -7.50
CA GLY A 178 4.34 5.68 -7.79
C GLY A 178 5.21 5.72 -6.54
N HIS A 179 5.77 6.87 -6.20
CA HIS A 179 6.42 7.12 -4.93
C HIS A 179 5.36 7.23 -3.82
N HIS A 180 5.60 6.65 -2.66
CA HIS A 180 4.73 6.65 -1.47
C HIS A 180 3.29 6.10 -1.64
N LEU A 181 2.95 5.56 -2.81
CA LEU A 181 1.62 5.04 -3.10
C LEU A 181 1.68 3.74 -3.89
N ALA A 182 0.97 2.72 -3.40
CA ALA A 182 0.67 1.52 -4.15
C ALA A 182 -0.72 1.01 -3.77
N ILE A 183 -1.65 1.14 -4.69
CA ILE A 183 -2.99 0.58 -4.63
C ILE A 183 -2.98 -0.68 -5.49
N ASN A 184 -3.12 -1.83 -4.85
CA ASN A 184 -3.20 -3.12 -5.51
C ASN A 184 -4.54 -3.74 -5.12
N VAL A 185 -5.43 -3.91 -6.09
CA VAL A 185 -6.76 -4.47 -5.84
C VAL A 185 -7.00 -5.64 -6.78
N THR A 186 -7.21 -6.83 -6.22
CA THR A 186 -7.65 -7.99 -6.98
C THR A 186 -9.15 -8.16 -6.83
N PHE A 187 -9.87 -8.22 -7.94
CA PHE A 187 -11.30 -8.43 -8.02
C PHE A 187 -11.59 -9.86 -8.47
N TYR A 188 -12.64 -10.47 -7.91
CA TYR A 188 -13.22 -11.72 -8.38
C TYR A 188 -14.72 -11.74 -8.11
N GLY A 189 -15.50 -11.37 -9.10
CA GLY A 189 -16.91 -11.13 -8.94
C GLY A 189 -17.18 -9.90 -8.06
N ASP A 190 -18.06 -10.06 -7.08
CA ASP A 190 -18.42 -9.06 -6.08
C ASP A 190 -17.46 -8.99 -4.87
N ASP A 191 -16.37 -9.77 -4.91
CA ASP A 191 -15.30 -9.73 -3.91
C ASP A 191 -14.11 -8.88 -4.39
N ALA A 192 -13.53 -8.08 -3.50
CA ALA A 192 -12.33 -7.28 -3.76
C ALA A 192 -11.30 -7.35 -2.61
N ALA A 193 -10.06 -7.74 -2.95
CA ALA A 193 -8.93 -7.76 -2.02
C ALA A 193 -8.02 -6.56 -2.26
N PHE A 194 -8.01 -5.60 -1.32
CA PHE A 194 -7.19 -4.38 -1.34
C PHE A 194 -5.81 -4.61 -0.71
N SER A 195 -5.17 -5.72 -1.01
CA SER A 195 -3.91 -6.15 -0.40
C SER A 195 -2.92 -6.64 -1.46
N PRO A 196 -1.65 -6.16 -1.40
CA PRO A 196 -1.09 -5.19 -0.46
C PRO A 196 -1.44 -3.74 -0.84
N MET A 197 -1.62 -2.86 0.17
CA MET A 197 -1.85 -1.44 -0.05
C MET A 197 -0.86 -0.60 0.76
N LEU A 198 -0.08 0.23 0.09
CA LEU A 198 0.84 1.18 0.71
C LEU A 198 0.38 2.60 0.42
N THR A 199 0.39 3.43 1.44
CA THR A 199 0.32 4.88 1.33
C THR A 199 1.41 5.52 2.19
N GLY A 200 1.55 6.82 2.12
CA GLY A 200 2.53 7.53 2.93
C GLY A 200 2.59 8.99 2.54
N GLY A 201 3.76 9.53 2.46
CA GLY A 201 3.99 10.89 1.97
C GLY A 201 5.29 11.47 2.47
N GLU A 202 5.79 12.38 1.67
CA GLU A 202 6.90 13.29 1.94
C GLU A 202 6.69 14.53 1.06
N PRO A 203 6.32 15.70 1.63
CA PRO A 203 5.92 15.89 3.04
C PRO A 203 4.55 15.25 3.36
N LEU A 204 4.31 14.96 4.64
CA LEU A 204 2.98 14.54 5.13
C LEU A 204 2.03 15.72 5.33
N LYS A 205 2.56 16.93 5.48
CA LYS A 205 1.79 18.17 5.70
C LYS A 205 1.89 19.05 4.46
N ILE A 206 0.76 19.24 3.79
CA ILE A 206 0.66 19.97 2.52
C ILE A 206 -0.40 21.06 2.59
N ASP A 207 -0.27 22.08 1.71
CA ASP A 207 -1.35 22.97 1.38
C ASP A 207 -2.08 22.42 0.14
N TYR A 208 -3.36 22.10 0.28
CA TYR A 208 -4.18 21.55 -0.80
C TYR A 208 -5.51 22.31 -0.89
N ASP A 209 -5.78 22.90 -2.04
CA ASP A 209 -6.98 23.72 -2.31
C ASP A 209 -7.23 24.85 -1.28
N GLY A 210 -6.16 25.35 -0.64
CA GLY A 210 -6.19 26.42 0.34
C GLY A 210 -6.36 25.96 1.80
N ASP A 211 -6.49 24.67 2.03
CA ASP A 211 -6.52 24.06 3.36
C ASP A 211 -5.18 23.37 3.67
N GLN A 212 -4.81 23.35 4.95
CA GLN A 212 -3.70 22.51 5.41
C GLN A 212 -4.19 21.08 5.62
N VAL A 213 -3.54 20.12 4.96
CA VAL A 213 -3.85 18.71 5.07
C VAL A 213 -2.67 17.98 5.70
N PHE A 214 -2.97 17.13 6.69
CA PHE A 214 -2.02 16.17 7.23
C PHE A 214 -2.46 14.77 6.74
N ILE A 215 -1.72 14.21 5.79
CA ILE A 215 -2.12 13.03 4.98
C ILE A 215 -2.48 11.82 5.85
N THR A 216 -1.75 11.61 6.96
CA THR A 216 -1.91 10.46 7.87
C THR A 216 -2.60 10.81 9.19
N GLU A 217 -3.27 11.98 9.29
CA GLU A 217 -3.84 12.47 10.54
C GLU A 217 -4.86 11.51 11.16
N LYS A 218 -5.71 10.89 10.33
CA LYS A 218 -6.77 9.99 10.82
C LYS A 218 -6.18 8.77 11.53
N GLU A 219 -5.23 8.08 10.89
CA GLU A 219 -4.57 6.90 11.46
C GLU A 219 -3.78 7.23 12.72
N LEU A 220 -3.05 8.34 12.69
CA LEU A 220 -2.26 8.78 13.84
C LEU A 220 -3.13 9.20 15.02
N THR A 221 -4.22 9.94 14.78
CA THR A 221 -5.15 10.36 15.82
C THR A 221 -5.84 9.16 16.45
N ALA A 222 -6.27 8.19 15.65
CA ALA A 222 -6.89 6.98 16.16
C ALA A 222 -5.90 6.16 17.01
N ALA A 223 -4.66 5.98 16.53
CA ALA A 223 -3.61 5.27 17.27
C ALA A 223 -3.24 5.98 18.60
N ALA A 224 -3.11 7.31 18.61
CA ALA A 224 -2.87 8.09 19.80
C ALA A 224 -4.04 7.94 20.79
N THR A 225 -5.29 7.99 20.32
CA THR A 225 -6.48 7.83 21.17
C THR A 225 -6.51 6.44 21.83
N LEU A 226 -6.14 5.39 21.09
CA LEU A 226 -5.99 4.05 21.69
C LEU A 226 -4.90 4.05 22.77
N MET A 227 -3.70 4.59 22.48
CA MET A 227 -2.59 4.67 23.44
C MET A 227 -3.00 5.41 24.73
N ASP A 228 -3.65 6.57 24.59
CA ASP A 228 -4.12 7.39 25.72
C ASP A 228 -5.16 6.67 26.60
N SER A 229 -5.87 5.67 26.06
CA SER A 229 -6.86 4.89 26.79
C SER A 229 -6.28 3.73 27.62
N LEU A 230 -5.01 3.38 27.37
CA LEU A 230 -4.36 2.23 27.98
C LEU A 230 -3.92 2.55 29.44
N SER A 231 -4.11 1.58 30.34
CA SER A 231 -3.53 1.67 31.70
C SER A 231 -2.00 1.51 31.68
N ASP A 232 -1.31 1.85 32.76
CA ASP A 232 0.15 1.72 32.88
C ASP A 232 0.65 0.28 32.60
N ASP A 233 -0.10 -0.74 33.06
CA ASP A 233 0.23 -2.14 32.81
C ASP A 233 0.03 -2.52 31.32
N GLN A 234 -1.03 -2.01 30.71
CA GLN A 234 -1.30 -2.20 29.27
C GLN A 234 -0.28 -1.48 28.41
N LEU A 235 0.12 -0.24 28.75
CA LEU A 235 1.20 0.52 28.09
C LEU A 235 2.52 -0.25 28.15
N THR A 236 2.87 -0.84 29.32
CA THR A 236 4.08 -1.67 29.45
C THR A 236 4.06 -2.86 28.50
N THR A 237 2.89 -3.38 28.16
CA THR A 237 2.72 -4.50 27.22
C THR A 237 2.73 -4.00 25.77
N ALA A 238 2.07 -2.88 25.47
CA ALA A 238 1.94 -2.32 24.12
C ALA A 238 3.27 -1.74 23.61
N ILE A 239 4.04 -1.04 24.48
CA ILE A 239 5.31 -0.40 24.10
C ILE A 239 6.40 -1.46 24.01
N ARG A 240 6.92 -1.67 22.80
CA ARG A 240 7.92 -2.71 22.48
C ARG A 240 9.33 -2.15 22.30
N GLY A 241 9.47 -0.84 22.16
CA GLY A 241 10.77 -0.19 22.00
C GLY A 241 10.70 1.33 22.13
N SER A 242 11.82 1.95 22.46
CA SER A 242 11.93 3.42 22.62
C SER A 242 12.29 4.16 21.33
N LYS A 243 12.46 3.45 20.22
CA LYS A 243 12.78 4.01 18.89
C LYS A 243 11.89 3.38 17.84
N ALA A 244 11.45 4.17 16.88
CA ALA A 244 10.77 3.67 15.71
C ALA A 244 11.64 2.62 14.97
N ILE A 245 10.99 1.64 14.39
CA ILE A 245 11.62 0.64 13.54
C ILE A 245 11.22 0.85 12.09
N GLN A 246 11.91 0.18 11.18
CA GLN A 246 11.60 0.25 9.75
C GLN A 246 10.39 -0.60 9.39
N LEU A 247 9.77 -0.28 8.25
CA LEU A 247 8.70 -1.04 7.65
C LEU A 247 9.14 -2.50 7.41
N LEU A 248 8.35 -3.47 7.86
CA LEU A 248 8.68 -4.90 7.78
C LEU A 248 8.04 -5.59 6.57
N THR A 249 6.85 -5.13 6.14
CA THR A 249 6.07 -5.80 5.09
C THR A 249 5.94 -4.95 3.82
N GLY A 250 6.95 -4.13 3.57
CA GLY A 250 7.05 -3.27 2.40
C GLY A 250 7.24 -4.02 1.07
N PRO A 251 7.67 -3.29 0.01
CA PRO A 251 7.91 -3.88 -1.31
C PRO A 251 8.93 -5.01 -1.26
N GLY A 252 8.62 -6.14 -1.91
CA GLY A 252 9.50 -7.31 -1.94
C GLY A 252 9.38 -8.25 -0.76
N GLU A 253 8.75 -7.84 0.35
CA GLU A 253 8.54 -8.65 1.54
C GLU A 253 7.25 -9.50 1.43
N ASN A 254 7.12 -10.23 0.31
CA ASN A 254 5.95 -11.03 0.01
C ASN A 254 5.87 -12.26 0.92
N GLY A 255 4.72 -12.47 1.57
CA GLY A 255 4.49 -13.59 2.48
C GLY A 255 5.16 -13.43 3.85
N VAL A 256 5.78 -12.29 4.15
CA VAL A 256 6.31 -11.99 5.48
C VAL A 256 5.15 -11.72 6.43
N VAL A 257 5.08 -12.49 7.51
CA VAL A 257 4.15 -12.30 8.63
C VAL A 257 4.97 -11.96 9.87
N PRO A 258 4.95 -10.70 10.34
CA PRO A 258 5.67 -10.30 11.54
C PRO A 258 5.15 -11.06 12.78
N ALA A 259 6.03 -11.23 13.77
CA ALA A 259 5.62 -11.82 15.04
C ALA A 259 4.52 -10.98 15.71
N ASN A 260 3.61 -11.65 16.41
CA ASN A 260 2.59 -11.01 17.25
C ASN A 260 3.27 -10.36 18.46
N GLU A 261 3.31 -9.04 18.51
CA GLU A 261 3.96 -8.25 19.54
C GLU A 261 3.05 -7.11 20.00
N GLY A 262 3.15 -6.78 21.29
CA GLY A 262 2.34 -5.74 21.92
C GLY A 262 1.17 -6.28 22.71
N ILE A 263 0.14 -5.46 22.91
CA ILE A 263 -1.07 -5.85 23.67
C ILE A 263 -2.02 -6.62 22.78
N LYS A 264 -2.53 -7.72 23.31
CA LYS A 264 -3.51 -8.57 22.62
C LYS A 264 -4.91 -7.98 22.75
N GLY A 265 -5.74 -8.11 21.72
CA GLY A 265 -7.12 -7.64 21.69
C GLY A 265 -7.97 -8.18 22.86
N SER A 266 -7.79 -9.47 23.23
CA SER A 266 -8.47 -10.06 24.40
C SER A 266 -8.05 -9.45 25.74
N ASP A 267 -6.94 -8.70 25.82
CA ASP A 267 -6.48 -8.02 27.05
C ASP A 267 -6.96 -6.55 27.11
N LEU A 268 -7.73 -6.12 26.12
CA LEU A 268 -8.37 -4.82 26.04
C LEU A 268 -9.82 -4.90 26.55
N SER A 269 -10.29 -3.82 27.16
CA SER A 269 -11.72 -3.66 27.44
C SER A 269 -12.53 -3.46 26.15
N ASP A 270 -13.85 -3.67 26.18
CA ASP A 270 -14.73 -3.44 25.03
C ASP A 270 -14.56 -2.03 24.41
N ALA A 271 -14.38 -1.01 25.25
CA ALA A 271 -14.14 0.35 24.80
C ALA A 271 -12.79 0.50 24.09
N GLN A 272 -11.74 -0.14 24.58
CA GLN A 272 -10.41 -0.14 23.96
C GLN A 272 -10.38 -1.00 22.69
N GLN A 273 -11.13 -2.10 22.65
CA GLN A 273 -11.32 -2.88 21.42
C GLN A 273 -12.00 -2.06 20.32
N ALA A 274 -12.98 -1.24 20.69
CA ALA A 274 -13.59 -0.30 19.75
C ALA A 274 -12.56 0.71 19.19
N LEU A 275 -11.69 1.26 20.06
CA LEU A 275 -10.61 2.15 19.60
C LEU A 275 -9.58 1.44 18.72
N LEU A 276 -9.25 0.16 19.01
CA LEU A 276 -8.38 -0.62 18.11
C LEU A 276 -9.05 -0.82 16.74
N LEU A 277 -10.34 -1.06 16.68
CA LEU A 277 -11.09 -1.12 15.43
C LEU A 277 -11.12 0.24 14.70
N ASP A 278 -11.13 1.36 15.43
CA ASP A 278 -11.06 2.70 14.82
C ASP A 278 -9.70 2.95 14.16
N VAL A 279 -8.59 2.48 14.75
CA VAL A 279 -7.26 2.54 14.10
C VAL A 279 -7.27 1.75 12.80
N ILE A 280 -7.82 0.54 12.82
CA ILE A 280 -7.92 -0.32 11.63
C ILE A 280 -8.83 0.32 10.58
N ALA A 281 -9.99 0.83 11.00
CA ALA A 281 -10.96 1.49 10.11
C ALA A 281 -10.42 2.78 9.50
N ALA A 282 -9.58 3.54 10.21
CA ALA A 282 -8.93 4.73 9.66
C ALA A 282 -8.10 4.39 8.42
N ARG A 283 -7.49 3.20 8.38
CA ARG A 283 -6.70 2.71 7.25
C ARG A 283 -7.57 2.04 6.17
N LEU A 284 -8.42 1.10 6.55
CA LEU A 284 -9.27 0.37 5.63
C LEU A 284 -10.43 1.23 5.09
N GLY A 285 -10.72 2.37 5.68
CA GLY A 285 -11.69 3.35 5.18
C GLY A 285 -11.32 3.96 3.82
N PHE A 286 -10.14 3.64 3.27
CA PHE A 286 -9.79 3.94 1.88
C PHE A 286 -10.44 2.98 0.88
N ILE A 287 -10.85 1.80 1.32
CA ILE A 287 -11.65 0.84 0.54
C ILE A 287 -13.03 1.47 0.30
N ASN A 288 -13.61 1.27 -0.88
CA ASN A 288 -14.95 1.78 -1.17
C ASN A 288 -15.99 1.22 -0.17
N ASP A 289 -17.11 1.93 -0.02
CA ASP A 289 -18.09 1.65 1.03
C ASP A 289 -18.75 0.27 0.90
N ASP A 290 -18.89 -0.24 -0.33
CA ASP A 290 -19.53 -1.55 -0.60
C ASP A 290 -18.62 -2.70 -0.14
N ASP A 291 -17.30 -2.62 -0.40
CA ASP A 291 -16.31 -3.65 -0.03
C ASP A 291 -15.80 -3.51 1.41
N PHE A 292 -15.90 -2.31 2.02
CA PHE A 292 -15.36 -2.05 3.36
C PHE A 292 -15.88 -3.01 4.43
N ALA A 293 -17.18 -3.25 4.43
CA ALA A 293 -17.81 -4.11 5.44
C ALA A 293 -17.32 -5.57 5.33
N ALA A 294 -17.16 -6.09 4.10
CA ALA A 294 -16.66 -7.43 3.83
C ALA A 294 -15.20 -7.60 4.25
N ASN A 295 -14.34 -6.61 3.95
CA ASN A 295 -12.94 -6.62 4.36
C ASN A 295 -12.77 -6.49 5.90
N MET A 296 -13.64 -5.74 6.59
CA MET A 296 -13.61 -5.58 8.04
C MET A 296 -14.19 -6.79 8.82
N ALA A 297 -15.06 -7.58 8.21
CA ALA A 297 -15.75 -8.67 8.91
C ALA A 297 -14.82 -9.74 9.50
N PRO A 298 -13.85 -10.32 8.77
CA PRO A 298 -12.91 -11.29 9.32
C PRO A 298 -12.00 -10.68 10.39
N ILE A 299 -11.63 -9.41 10.26
CA ILE A 299 -10.81 -8.68 11.24
C ILE A 299 -11.57 -8.53 12.56
N ARG A 300 -12.84 -8.12 12.50
CA ARG A 300 -13.71 -8.01 13.69
C ARG A 300 -13.90 -9.37 14.38
N ALA A 301 -14.06 -10.43 13.62
CA ALA A 301 -14.23 -11.78 14.15
C ALA A 301 -12.96 -12.31 14.84
N ALA A 302 -11.78 -11.84 14.44
CA ALA A 302 -10.48 -12.24 14.97
C ALA A 302 -9.85 -11.19 15.91
N LEU A 303 -10.62 -10.20 16.39
CA LEU A 303 -10.09 -9.08 17.15
C LEU A 303 -9.39 -9.51 18.44
N ASP A 304 -9.93 -10.53 19.14
CA ASP A 304 -9.33 -11.10 20.34
C ASP A 304 -7.92 -11.67 20.10
N ASP A 305 -7.61 -12.10 18.88
CA ASP A 305 -6.31 -12.64 18.46
C ASP A 305 -5.46 -11.62 17.68
N THR A 306 -5.86 -10.35 17.68
CA THR A 306 -5.14 -9.24 17.08
C THR A 306 -4.26 -8.54 18.12
N TYR A 307 -3.08 -8.08 17.73
CA TYR A 307 -2.09 -7.47 18.60
C TYR A 307 -1.78 -6.05 18.14
N PHE A 308 -1.66 -5.13 19.09
CA PHE A 308 -1.21 -3.75 18.84
C PHE A 308 0.12 -3.50 19.54
N GLY A 309 1.15 -3.15 18.77
CA GLY A 309 2.49 -2.85 19.26
C GLY A 309 2.97 -1.47 18.86
N TRP A 310 3.72 -0.80 19.76
CA TRP A 310 4.22 0.55 19.62
C TRP A 310 5.74 0.60 19.81
N TRP A 311 6.48 1.29 18.93
CA TRP A 311 7.92 1.49 18.98
C TRP A 311 8.24 2.98 18.75
N GLY A 312 8.79 3.63 19.75
CA GLY A 312 9.16 5.04 19.68
C GLY A 312 8.53 5.89 20.78
N PRO A 313 8.69 7.21 20.67
CA PRO A 313 8.11 8.16 21.64
C PRO A 313 6.59 8.26 21.43
N GLU A 314 5.87 8.60 22.52
CA GLU A 314 4.44 8.90 22.45
C GLU A 314 4.16 10.28 21.83
N ALA A 315 5.16 11.17 21.86
CA ALA A 315 5.11 12.51 21.27
C ALA A 315 6.47 12.91 20.66
N PRO A 316 6.49 13.68 19.55
CA PRO A 316 5.32 14.22 18.82
C PRO A 316 4.57 13.13 18.03
N MET A 317 3.28 13.38 17.75
CA MET A 317 2.45 12.47 16.95
C MET A 317 3.10 12.23 15.57
N GLY A 318 3.17 10.96 15.18
CA GLY A 318 3.81 10.54 13.92
C GLY A 318 5.29 10.14 14.04
N ALA A 319 5.93 10.37 15.21
CA ALA A 319 7.35 10.00 15.40
C ALA A 319 7.57 8.54 15.81
N ALA A 320 6.53 7.78 16.09
CA ALA A 320 6.60 6.38 16.47
C ALA A 320 6.09 5.47 15.36
N TYR A 321 6.71 4.30 15.26
CA TYR A 321 6.16 3.18 14.51
C TYR A 321 5.11 2.46 15.35
N PHE A 322 4.00 2.09 14.73
CA PHE A 322 3.07 1.13 15.33
C PHE A 322 2.68 0.04 14.33
N ARG A 323 2.31 -1.10 14.88
CA ARG A 323 1.87 -2.24 14.08
C ARG A 323 0.66 -2.91 14.71
N ILE A 324 -0.27 -3.30 13.86
CA ILE A 324 -1.35 -4.20 14.21
C ILE A 324 -1.13 -5.51 13.44
N THR A 325 -1.12 -6.64 14.16
CA THR A 325 -0.91 -7.97 13.58
C THR A 325 -2.03 -8.90 14.04
N GLY A 326 -2.76 -9.46 13.11
CA GLY A 326 -3.85 -10.41 13.38
C GLY A 326 -3.92 -11.49 12.30
N PRO A 327 -4.82 -12.46 12.44
CA PRO A 327 -4.97 -13.54 11.46
C PRO A 327 -5.26 -13.06 10.04
N ASN A 328 -6.02 -11.96 9.89
CA ASN A 328 -6.44 -11.38 8.60
C ASN A 328 -5.93 -9.95 8.38
N LEU A 329 -4.92 -9.54 9.16
CA LEU A 329 -4.47 -8.15 9.14
C LEU A 329 -3.00 -8.04 9.51
N ILE A 330 -2.26 -7.32 8.69
CA ILE A 330 -0.99 -6.68 9.04
C ILE A 330 -1.12 -5.21 8.64
N LEU A 331 -1.03 -4.31 9.62
CA LEU A 331 -1.05 -2.88 9.41
C LEU A 331 0.19 -2.29 10.07
N GLU A 332 0.93 -1.47 9.34
CA GLU A 332 2.14 -0.80 9.84
C GLU A 332 2.08 0.69 9.52
N TYR A 333 2.45 1.52 10.48
CA TYR A 333 2.84 2.91 10.28
C TYR A 333 4.32 3.04 10.61
N ALA A 334 5.14 3.48 9.67
CA ALA A 334 6.59 3.56 9.80
C ALA A 334 7.10 4.96 9.44
N PRO A 335 7.36 5.83 10.46
CA PRO A 335 7.95 7.14 10.23
C PRO A 335 9.37 6.99 9.69
N GLN A 336 9.79 7.95 8.87
CA GLN A 336 11.13 8.03 8.31
C GLN A 336 11.81 9.29 8.83
N ASP A 337 13.01 9.15 9.37
CA ASP A 337 13.83 10.28 9.88
C ASP A 337 14.99 10.53 8.91
N LEU A 338 14.66 11.02 7.71
CA LEU A 338 15.67 11.31 6.69
C LEU A 338 16.20 12.74 6.78
N ASP A 339 15.32 13.70 7.16
CA ASP A 339 15.61 15.13 7.21
C ASP A 339 15.67 15.68 8.64
N GLY A 340 15.59 14.80 9.66
CA GLY A 340 15.58 15.17 11.06
C GLY A 340 14.20 15.51 11.63
N ASP A 341 13.12 15.40 10.83
CA ASP A 341 11.72 15.47 11.28
C ASP A 341 10.98 14.15 10.95
N PRO A 342 10.90 13.22 11.92
CA PRO A 342 10.20 11.94 11.69
C PRO A 342 8.69 12.09 11.55
N THR A 343 8.12 13.30 11.71
CA THR A 343 6.68 13.54 11.61
C THR A 343 6.21 14.03 10.25
N ASP A 344 7.13 14.20 9.30
CA ASP A 344 6.83 14.74 7.97
C ASP A 344 7.10 13.77 6.82
N HIS A 345 7.57 12.55 7.13
CA HIS A 345 7.76 11.47 6.16
C HIS A 345 7.38 10.12 6.78
N ALA A 346 6.46 9.38 6.16
CA ALA A 346 6.09 8.05 6.63
C ALA A 346 5.63 7.12 5.51
N HIS A 347 5.74 5.81 5.80
CA HIS A 347 5.16 4.73 5.02
C HIS A 347 4.10 4.02 5.84
N ASN A 348 2.92 3.83 5.27
CA ASN A 348 1.78 3.21 5.90
C ASN A 348 1.37 1.98 5.09
N MET A 349 1.42 0.79 5.69
CA MET A 349 1.24 -0.48 4.99
C MET A 349 0.02 -1.23 5.51
N TYR A 350 -0.73 -1.84 4.59
CA TYR A 350 -1.76 -2.82 4.88
C TYR A 350 -1.54 -4.09 4.05
N ARG A 351 -1.63 -5.26 4.71
CA ARG A 351 -1.72 -6.58 4.06
C ARG A 351 -2.77 -7.45 4.73
N ASP A 352 -3.43 -8.26 3.93
CA ASP A 352 -4.18 -9.43 4.38
C ASP A 352 -3.32 -10.69 4.13
N PRO A 353 -2.72 -11.30 5.16
CA PRO A 353 -1.87 -12.47 4.97
C PRO A 353 -2.62 -13.71 4.48
N THR A 354 -3.95 -13.71 4.51
CA THR A 354 -4.77 -14.83 4.03
C THR A 354 -5.15 -14.70 2.56
N ASN A 355 -5.12 -13.48 2.00
CA ASN A 355 -5.50 -13.21 0.62
C ASN A 355 -4.70 -12.08 -0.04
N ASP A 356 -3.41 -11.99 0.30
CA ASP A 356 -2.51 -11.00 -0.30
C ASP A 356 -2.45 -11.18 -1.83
N TYR A 357 -2.64 -10.12 -2.60
CA TYR A 357 -2.78 -10.14 -4.06
C TYR A 357 -3.96 -10.97 -4.61
N GLY A 358 -4.96 -11.31 -3.80
CA GLY A 358 -6.04 -12.21 -4.21
C GLY A 358 -5.60 -13.67 -4.34
N ALA A 359 -4.50 -14.08 -3.71
CA ALA A 359 -3.88 -15.39 -3.89
C ALA A 359 -4.81 -16.55 -3.56
N ALA A 360 -5.68 -16.40 -2.55
CA ALA A 360 -6.65 -17.44 -2.18
C ALA A 360 -7.68 -17.73 -3.29
N TRP A 361 -8.01 -16.72 -4.11
CA TRP A 361 -8.93 -16.89 -5.24
C TRP A 361 -8.22 -17.39 -6.49
N LEU A 362 -7.00 -16.89 -6.74
CA LEU A 362 -6.22 -17.20 -7.94
C LEU A 362 -5.75 -18.67 -7.99
N ALA A 363 -5.58 -19.32 -6.84
CA ALA A 363 -5.20 -20.74 -6.79
C ALA A 363 -6.28 -21.69 -7.35
N GLY A 364 -7.48 -21.18 -7.59
CA GLY A 364 -8.65 -21.98 -8.01
C GLY A 364 -9.30 -22.68 -6.81
N GLN A 365 -10.60 -22.99 -6.95
CA GLN A 365 -11.38 -23.75 -5.95
C GLN A 365 -11.20 -25.25 -6.17
#